data_4f8b98f8d58919d219f9466215e00110
#
_entry.id   4f8b98f8d58919d219f9466215e00110
#
_cell.length_a   1.000
_cell.length_b   1.000
_cell.length_c   1.000
_cell.angle_alpha   90.00
_cell.angle_beta   90.00
_cell.angle_gamma   90.00
#
_symmetry.space_group_name_H-M   'P 1'
#
loop_
_entity.id
_entity.type
_entity.pdbx_description
1 polymer ?
#
loop_
_entity_poly.entity_id
_entity_poly.type
_entity_poly.pdbx_seq_one_letter_code
_entity_poly.pdbx_strand_id
1 'polypeptide(L)'
;RMLKEAGADTVYLQPCMVPHWVRGDKETGYVKLPGGKKYDLKLTALGNSVGSGAKGVQSSVIEVRSMAELHDLGENVIKGKIVFFNIPMNPTYIRSFRAYGQAGIGRRSGPAQAAKYGAIGVMVRSLASNIDEYPHTGTTQYNDSFPKIPAVAISTKDAEWLSGELRKKTQLSVF
;
A
#
# COMPACT_ATOMS: atom_id res chain seq x y z
N ARG A 1 15.87 -29.51 -16.38
CA ARG A 1 15.57 -30.30 -17.57
C ARG A 1 15.81 -29.49 -18.84
N MET A 2 15.06 -28.39 -19.06
CA MET A 2 15.15 -27.52 -20.25
C MET A 2 16.58 -27.01 -20.54
N LEU A 3 17.36 -26.64 -19.52
CA LEU A 3 18.73 -26.17 -19.69
C LEU A 3 19.65 -27.28 -20.24
N LYS A 4 19.49 -28.53 -19.78
CA LYS A 4 20.23 -29.68 -20.35
C LYS A 4 19.83 -29.95 -21.80
N GLU A 5 18.55 -29.89 -22.11
CA GLU A 5 18.03 -30.06 -23.46
C GLU A 5 18.50 -28.94 -24.42
N ALA A 6 18.77 -27.74 -23.86
CA ALA A 6 19.34 -26.60 -24.57
C ALA A 6 20.89 -26.65 -24.69
N GLY A 7 21.53 -27.74 -24.25
CA GLY A 7 22.97 -27.98 -24.44
C GLY A 7 23.85 -27.50 -23.30
N ALA A 8 23.32 -27.25 -22.08
CA ALA A 8 24.16 -26.92 -20.95
C ALA A 8 24.94 -28.16 -20.45
N ASP A 9 26.25 -28.04 -20.30
CA ASP A 9 27.14 -29.13 -19.90
C ASP A 9 26.81 -29.66 -18.49
N THR A 10 26.52 -28.74 -17.56
CA THR A 10 26.19 -29.05 -16.18
C THR A 10 24.98 -28.27 -15.72
N VAL A 11 24.01 -28.96 -15.11
CA VAL A 11 22.82 -28.38 -14.50
C VAL A 11 22.57 -29.02 -13.15
N TYR A 12 22.50 -28.20 -12.11
CA TYR A 12 22.21 -28.67 -10.74
C TYR A 12 21.30 -27.69 -10.01
N LEU A 13 20.62 -28.16 -8.98
CA LEU A 13 19.83 -27.35 -8.07
C LEU A 13 20.68 -26.98 -6.85
N GLN A 14 20.75 -25.70 -6.55
CA GLN A 14 21.42 -25.20 -5.35
C GLN A 14 20.37 -24.77 -4.32
N PRO A 15 20.32 -25.38 -3.13
CA PRO A 15 19.42 -24.92 -2.06
C PRO A 15 19.82 -23.51 -1.61
N CYS A 16 18.82 -22.66 -1.38
CA CYS A 16 19.03 -21.35 -0.77
C CYS A 16 17.88 -21.02 0.18
N MET A 17 18.19 -20.30 1.25
CA MET A 17 17.19 -19.79 2.18
C MET A 17 16.65 -18.46 1.67
N VAL A 18 15.32 -18.36 1.65
CA VAL A 18 14.63 -17.12 1.27
C VAL A 18 13.57 -16.74 2.31
N PRO A 19 13.30 -15.47 2.54
CA PRO A 19 12.17 -15.06 3.37
C PRO A 19 10.86 -15.58 2.79
N HIS A 20 10.05 -16.23 3.62
CA HIS A 20 8.74 -16.75 3.24
C HIS A 20 7.64 -15.95 3.95
N TRP A 21 6.95 -15.08 3.20
CA TRP A 21 5.77 -14.37 3.68
C TRP A 21 4.51 -15.13 3.28
N VAL A 22 3.63 -15.38 4.24
CA VAL A 22 2.36 -16.08 4.04
C VAL A 22 1.23 -15.08 4.24
N ARG A 23 0.33 -14.99 3.26
CA ARG A 23 -0.90 -14.24 3.39
C ARG A 23 -1.80 -14.92 4.42
N GLY A 24 -2.37 -14.12 5.32
CA GLY A 24 -3.38 -14.59 6.27
C GLY A 24 -4.76 -14.79 5.63
N ASP A 25 -5.80 -14.74 6.45
CA ASP A 25 -7.18 -14.75 6.01
C ASP A 25 -7.50 -13.54 5.13
N LYS A 26 -8.72 -13.53 4.54
CA LYS A 26 -9.16 -12.43 3.69
C LYS A 26 -9.17 -11.11 4.45
N GLU A 27 -8.43 -10.15 3.93
CA GLU A 27 -8.37 -8.80 4.46
C GLU A 27 -9.71 -8.08 4.28
N THR A 28 -10.10 -7.31 5.27
CA THR A 28 -11.31 -6.46 5.24
C THR A 28 -10.98 -5.06 5.73
N GLY A 29 -11.66 -4.08 5.19
CA GLY A 29 -11.55 -2.70 5.66
C GLY A 29 -12.70 -1.85 5.15
N TYR A 30 -13.07 -0.85 5.92
CA TYR A 30 -14.17 0.06 5.56
C TYR A 30 -13.91 1.47 6.06
N VAL A 31 -14.52 2.43 5.39
CA VAL A 31 -14.54 3.84 5.81
C VAL A 31 -15.84 4.11 6.58
N LYS A 32 -15.72 4.72 7.75
CA LYS A 32 -16.88 5.25 8.48
C LYS A 32 -17.18 6.66 7.99
N LEU A 33 -18.39 6.83 7.48
CA LEU A 33 -18.93 8.11 7.03
C LEU A 33 -19.74 8.79 8.16
N PRO A 34 -19.97 10.10 8.07
CA PRO A 34 -20.93 10.80 8.94
C PRO A 34 -22.28 10.09 8.94
N GLY A 35 -22.95 10.06 10.09
CA GLY A 35 -24.21 9.33 10.26
C GLY A 35 -24.04 7.82 10.46
N GLY A 36 -22.82 7.30 10.61
CA GLY A 36 -22.55 5.89 10.93
C GLY A 36 -22.60 4.94 9.74
N LYS A 37 -22.81 5.44 8.53
CA LYS A 37 -22.77 4.62 7.31
C LYS A 37 -21.34 4.11 7.07
N LYS A 38 -21.22 2.86 6.58
CA LYS A 38 -19.95 2.24 6.20
C LYS A 38 -19.84 2.14 4.69
N TYR A 39 -18.62 2.29 4.20
CA TYR A 39 -18.25 2.02 2.82
C TYR A 39 -17.12 0.99 2.82
N ASP A 40 -17.40 -0.20 2.30
CA ASP A 40 -16.43 -1.30 2.25
C ASP A 40 -15.42 -1.09 1.13
N LEU A 41 -14.14 -1.13 1.48
CA LEU A 41 -13.04 -0.96 0.54
C LEU A 41 -12.69 -2.30 -0.13
N LYS A 42 -12.43 -2.25 -1.42
CA LYS A 42 -11.77 -3.35 -2.14
C LYS A 42 -10.26 -3.23 -1.91
N LEU A 43 -9.75 -4.08 -1.05
CA LEU A 43 -8.35 -4.01 -0.62
C LEU A 43 -7.66 -5.38 -0.57
N THR A 44 -6.34 -5.36 -0.60
CA THR A 44 -5.50 -6.55 -0.38
C THR A 44 -4.20 -6.14 0.30
N ALA A 45 -3.71 -6.97 1.23
CA ALA A 45 -2.46 -6.71 1.92
C ALA A 45 -1.27 -6.62 0.95
N LEU A 46 -0.36 -5.70 1.21
CA LEU A 46 0.92 -5.68 0.50
C LEU A 46 1.74 -6.90 0.91
N GLY A 47 2.45 -7.48 -0.04
CA GLY A 47 3.42 -8.54 0.23
C GLY A 47 4.44 -8.05 1.27
N ASN A 48 4.77 -8.89 2.22
CA ASN A 48 5.64 -8.59 3.36
C ASN A 48 5.00 -7.70 4.46
N SER A 49 3.73 -7.31 4.31
CA SER A 49 3.04 -6.55 5.35
C SER A 49 2.85 -7.37 6.62
N VAL A 50 3.01 -6.70 7.77
CA VAL A 50 2.54 -7.26 9.04
C VAL A 50 1.02 -7.17 9.13
N GLY A 51 0.41 -8.04 9.93
CA GLY A 51 -1.03 -8.00 10.20
C GLY A 51 -1.40 -6.89 11.18
N SER A 52 -2.67 -6.50 11.17
CA SER A 52 -3.26 -5.51 12.09
C SER A 52 -3.63 -6.09 13.47
N GLY A 53 -3.41 -7.39 13.66
CA GLY A 53 -3.83 -8.11 14.86
C GLY A 53 -5.36 -8.33 14.93
N ALA A 54 -5.80 -9.04 15.96
CA ALA A 54 -7.22 -9.41 16.12
C ALA A 54 -8.19 -8.23 16.27
N LYS A 55 -7.70 -7.08 16.76
CA LYS A 55 -8.51 -5.86 16.95
C LYS A 55 -8.56 -4.97 15.71
N GLY A 56 -7.75 -5.27 14.69
CA GLY A 56 -7.58 -4.39 13.54
C GLY A 56 -6.91 -3.06 13.90
N VAL A 57 -6.90 -2.13 12.94
CA VAL A 57 -6.41 -0.76 13.10
C VAL A 57 -7.50 0.21 12.68
N GLN A 58 -7.82 1.18 13.55
CA GLN A 58 -8.80 2.22 13.23
C GLN A 58 -8.24 3.60 13.54
N SER A 59 -8.26 4.51 12.56
CA SER A 59 -7.90 5.91 12.77
C SER A 59 -8.44 6.81 11.66
N SER A 60 -8.23 8.12 11.84
CA SER A 60 -8.41 9.09 10.76
C SER A 60 -7.36 8.90 9.66
N VAL A 61 -7.71 9.33 8.45
CA VAL A 61 -6.88 9.17 7.24
C VAL A 61 -6.26 10.49 6.84
N ILE A 62 -4.99 10.44 6.46
CA ILE A 62 -4.29 11.54 5.79
C ILE A 62 -3.90 11.09 4.39
N GLU A 63 -4.37 11.77 3.37
CA GLU A 63 -3.94 11.58 1.99
C GLU A 63 -2.61 12.29 1.75
N VAL A 64 -1.68 11.60 1.09
CA VAL A 64 -0.44 12.17 0.56
C VAL A 64 -0.23 11.72 -0.89
N ARG A 65 0.29 12.60 -1.73
CA ARG A 65 0.50 12.38 -3.15
C ARG A 65 1.96 12.26 -3.55
N SER A 66 2.86 12.44 -2.59
CA SER A 66 4.29 12.27 -2.77
C SER A 66 4.99 11.96 -1.46
N MET A 67 6.25 11.50 -1.53
CA MET A 67 7.09 11.38 -0.35
C MET A 67 7.48 12.74 0.23
N ALA A 68 7.63 13.76 -0.61
CA ALA A 68 7.90 15.12 -0.15
C ALA A 68 6.76 15.63 0.73
N GLU A 69 5.51 15.49 0.28
CA GLU A 69 4.35 15.87 1.08
C GLU A 69 4.27 15.14 2.42
N LEU A 70 4.58 13.84 2.45
CA LEU A 70 4.67 13.10 3.73
C LEU A 70 5.71 13.72 4.67
N HIS A 71 6.89 14.08 4.14
CA HIS A 71 7.96 14.69 4.92
C HIS A 71 7.60 16.08 5.43
N ASP A 72 6.95 16.89 4.60
CA ASP A 72 6.51 18.24 4.96
C ASP A 72 5.45 18.23 6.07
N LEU A 73 4.53 17.26 6.04
CA LEU A 73 3.53 17.07 7.10
C LEU A 73 4.16 16.65 8.44
N GLY A 74 5.16 15.79 8.41
CA GLY A 74 5.93 15.37 9.57
C GLY A 74 5.12 14.67 10.66
N GLU A 75 5.78 14.43 11.81
CA GLU A 75 5.20 13.68 12.93
C GLU A 75 3.96 14.34 13.52
N ASN A 76 3.94 15.66 13.62
CA ASN A 76 2.83 16.41 14.25
C ASN A 76 1.48 16.13 13.58
N VAL A 77 1.46 15.86 12.28
CA VAL A 77 0.25 15.60 11.51
C VAL A 77 0.00 14.11 11.32
N ILE A 78 1.05 13.31 11.18
CA ILE A 78 0.97 11.89 10.78
C ILE A 78 0.76 10.95 11.95
N LYS A 79 1.29 11.28 13.14
CA LYS A 79 1.27 10.40 14.31
C LYS A 79 -0.12 9.90 14.66
N GLY A 80 -0.22 8.56 14.83
CA GLY A 80 -1.46 7.88 15.19
C GLY A 80 -2.50 7.80 14.07
N LYS A 81 -2.16 8.18 12.82
CA LYS A 81 -3.09 8.17 11.69
C LYS A 81 -2.78 7.04 10.70
N ILE A 82 -3.72 6.79 9.80
CA ILE A 82 -3.52 5.96 8.62
C ILE A 82 -3.14 6.88 7.47
N VAL A 83 -1.99 6.60 6.84
CA VAL A 83 -1.53 7.37 5.67
C VAL A 83 -2.02 6.72 4.38
N PHE A 84 -2.70 7.49 3.56
CA PHE A 84 -3.14 7.06 2.24
C PHE A 84 -2.24 7.67 1.16
N PHE A 85 -1.37 6.83 0.57
CA PHE A 85 -0.56 7.21 -0.60
C PHE A 85 -1.41 7.14 -1.87
N ASN A 86 -1.91 8.28 -2.30
CA ASN A 86 -2.66 8.42 -3.55
C ASN A 86 -1.75 8.94 -4.67
N ILE A 87 -0.84 8.09 -5.13
CA ILE A 87 0.13 8.41 -6.19
C ILE A 87 -0.30 7.69 -7.47
N PRO A 88 -1.04 8.34 -8.37
CA PRO A 88 -1.48 7.73 -9.61
C PRO A 88 -0.30 7.52 -10.58
N MET A 89 -0.42 6.52 -11.43
CA MET A 89 0.50 6.35 -12.55
C MET A 89 0.33 7.52 -13.54
N ASN A 90 1.44 8.14 -13.94
CA ASN A 90 1.42 9.24 -14.89
C ASN A 90 0.99 8.74 -16.29
N PRO A 91 -0.17 9.19 -16.83
CA PRO A 91 -0.70 8.70 -18.09
C PRO A 91 0.04 9.24 -19.33
N THR A 92 0.90 10.26 -19.16
CA THR A 92 1.63 10.90 -20.28
C THR A 92 2.89 10.12 -20.68
N TYR A 93 3.29 9.12 -19.90
CA TYR A 93 4.47 8.34 -20.22
C TYR A 93 4.17 7.25 -21.25
N ILE A 94 4.83 7.33 -22.40
CA ILE A 94 4.78 6.32 -23.45
C ILE A 94 5.28 4.95 -22.91
N ARG A 95 6.31 4.98 -22.05
CA ARG A 95 6.80 3.80 -21.36
C ARG A 95 6.07 3.64 -20.02
N SER A 96 5.02 2.84 -19.98
CA SER A 96 4.20 2.60 -18.79
C SER A 96 5.00 2.12 -17.56
N PHE A 97 6.09 1.37 -17.78
CA PHE A 97 6.98 0.92 -16.71
C PHE A 97 7.66 2.09 -15.97
N ARG A 98 7.87 3.23 -16.63
CA ARG A 98 8.38 4.44 -15.96
C ARG A 98 7.33 5.00 -14.99
N ALA A 99 6.08 5.08 -15.42
CA ALA A 99 4.98 5.52 -14.57
C ALA A 99 4.79 4.60 -13.36
N TYR A 100 4.83 3.27 -13.60
CA TYR A 100 4.78 2.27 -12.55
C TYR A 100 5.93 2.42 -11.54
N GLY A 101 7.17 2.62 -12.02
CA GLY A 101 8.35 2.80 -11.18
C GLY A 101 8.25 4.02 -10.27
N GLN A 102 7.73 5.14 -10.78
CA GLN A 102 7.51 6.37 -9.99
C GLN A 102 6.40 6.20 -8.95
N ALA A 103 5.22 5.76 -9.37
CA ALA A 103 4.09 5.59 -8.45
C ALA A 103 4.36 4.51 -7.40
N GLY A 104 5.18 3.51 -7.74
CA GLY A 104 5.54 2.39 -6.87
C GLY A 104 6.30 2.76 -5.59
N ILE A 105 6.80 3.98 -5.46
CA ILE A 105 7.52 4.41 -4.26
C ILE A 105 6.62 4.39 -3.01
N GLY A 106 5.36 4.79 -3.15
CA GLY A 106 4.36 4.75 -2.07
C GLY A 106 4.13 3.34 -1.55
N ARG A 107 4.16 2.34 -2.43
CA ARG A 107 4.02 0.93 -2.07
C ARG A 107 5.29 0.35 -1.46
N ARG A 108 6.46 0.58 -2.09
CA ARG A 108 7.72 -0.04 -1.66
C ARG A 108 8.22 0.48 -0.32
N SER A 109 8.32 1.78 -0.17
CA SER A 109 8.91 2.43 1.01
C SER A 109 7.92 3.25 1.83
N GLY A 110 6.71 3.48 1.31
CA GLY A 110 5.67 4.26 2.01
C GLY A 110 5.41 3.80 3.43
N PRO A 111 5.20 2.50 3.70
CA PRO A 111 4.94 2.02 5.05
C PRO A 111 6.07 2.32 6.04
N ALA A 112 7.33 2.13 5.64
CA ALA A 112 8.48 2.45 6.48
C ALA A 112 8.62 3.96 6.70
N GLN A 113 8.40 4.78 5.66
CA GLN A 113 8.48 6.24 5.76
C GLN A 113 7.33 6.83 6.59
N ALA A 114 6.12 6.30 6.46
CA ALA A 114 4.99 6.72 7.30
C ALA A 114 5.20 6.32 8.77
N ALA A 115 5.71 5.12 9.02
CA ALA A 115 6.05 4.65 10.37
C ALA A 115 7.10 5.53 11.07
N LYS A 116 8.07 6.08 10.32
CA LYS A 116 9.04 7.06 10.82
C LYS A 116 8.35 8.26 11.51
N TYR A 117 7.20 8.66 11.02
CA TYR A 117 6.39 9.77 11.55
C TYR A 117 5.24 9.30 12.47
N GLY A 118 5.30 8.04 12.94
CA GLY A 118 4.33 7.51 13.90
C GLY A 118 2.97 7.13 13.31
N ALA A 119 2.85 6.94 11.99
CA ALA A 119 1.66 6.35 11.40
C ALA A 119 1.41 4.95 11.95
N ILE A 120 0.14 4.52 12.01
CA ILE A 120 -0.25 3.21 12.54
C ILE A 120 -0.76 2.26 11.47
N GLY A 121 -0.88 2.71 10.24
CA GLY A 121 -1.26 1.91 9.08
C GLY A 121 -1.08 2.69 7.77
N VAL A 122 -1.02 1.98 6.66
CA VAL A 122 -0.87 2.57 5.33
C VAL A 122 -1.85 1.95 4.35
N MET A 123 -2.47 2.79 3.56
CA MET A 123 -3.19 2.43 2.34
C MET A 123 -2.44 3.00 1.14
N VAL A 124 -2.34 2.23 0.06
CA VAL A 124 -1.77 2.71 -1.20
C VAL A 124 -2.78 2.54 -2.33
N ARG A 125 -2.85 3.52 -3.21
CA ARG A 125 -3.55 3.38 -4.47
C ARG A 125 -2.92 2.26 -5.29
N SER A 126 -3.72 1.38 -5.85
CA SER A 126 -3.26 0.34 -6.78
C SER A 126 -2.54 0.94 -7.99
N LEU A 127 -1.44 0.30 -8.39
CA LEU A 127 -0.63 0.74 -9.53
C LEU A 127 -1.23 0.23 -10.84
N ALA A 128 -2.25 0.94 -11.30
CA ALA A 128 -2.93 0.67 -12.56
C ALA A 128 -3.27 2.00 -13.25
N SER A 129 -3.36 1.98 -14.57
CA SER A 129 -3.76 3.14 -15.39
C SER A 129 -5.27 3.25 -15.57
N ASN A 130 -5.99 2.15 -15.43
CA ASN A 130 -7.45 2.09 -15.46
C ASN A 130 -8.07 2.32 -14.08
N ILE A 131 -9.35 2.65 -14.07
CA ILE A 131 -10.15 2.78 -12.84
C ILE A 131 -11.06 1.55 -12.74
N ASP A 132 -10.77 0.70 -11.77
CA ASP A 132 -11.51 -0.53 -11.52
C ASP A 132 -11.61 -0.89 -10.02
N GLU A 133 -12.27 -2.01 -9.73
CA GLU A 133 -12.52 -2.50 -8.36
C GLU A 133 -11.45 -3.51 -7.89
N TYR A 134 -10.41 -3.77 -8.69
CA TYR A 134 -9.44 -4.81 -8.40
C TYR A 134 -8.18 -4.22 -7.76
N PRO A 135 -7.92 -4.48 -6.46
CA PRO A 135 -6.70 -4.01 -5.83
C PRO A 135 -5.48 -4.77 -6.35
N HIS A 136 -4.42 -4.02 -6.67
CA HIS A 136 -3.15 -4.57 -7.13
C HIS A 136 -2.13 -4.53 -6.00
N THR A 137 -1.70 -5.67 -5.56
CA THR A 137 -0.68 -5.81 -4.52
C THR A 137 0.75 -5.80 -5.09
N GLY A 138 1.71 -5.86 -4.21
CA GLY A 138 3.14 -6.00 -4.48
C GLY A 138 3.90 -5.87 -3.16
N THR A 139 5.21 -6.04 -3.19
CA THR A 139 6.02 -6.08 -1.98
C THR A 139 6.26 -4.69 -1.39
N THR A 140 6.13 -4.58 -0.06
CA THR A 140 6.67 -3.47 0.72
C THR A 140 7.99 -3.84 1.38
N GLN A 141 8.80 -2.84 1.69
CA GLN A 141 10.07 -2.98 2.40
C GLN A 141 10.00 -2.18 3.69
N TYR A 142 10.17 -2.87 4.81
CA TYR A 142 10.30 -2.22 6.10
C TYR A 142 11.75 -1.80 6.36
N ASN A 143 11.90 -0.84 7.26
CA ASN A 143 13.18 -0.44 7.83
C ASN A 143 13.16 -0.83 9.31
N ASP A 144 14.15 -1.57 9.76
CA ASP A 144 14.20 -2.09 11.15
C ASP A 144 14.40 -0.98 12.19
N SER A 145 14.73 0.25 11.77
CA SER A 145 14.79 1.42 12.64
C SER A 145 13.41 1.96 13.05
N PHE A 146 12.32 1.50 12.42
CA PHE A 146 10.95 1.97 12.67
C PHE A 146 10.00 0.82 12.91
N PRO A 147 8.89 1.04 13.64
CA PRO A 147 7.86 0.02 13.80
C PRO A 147 7.34 -0.48 12.44
N LYS A 148 7.11 -1.80 12.34
CA LYS A 148 6.41 -2.37 11.18
C LYS A 148 4.91 -2.15 11.38
N ILE A 149 4.24 -1.53 10.41
CA ILE A 149 2.82 -1.20 10.46
C ILE A 149 2.06 -1.89 9.32
N PRO A 150 0.77 -2.23 9.50
CA PRO A 150 -0.04 -2.84 8.46
C PRO A 150 -0.13 -1.97 7.21
N ALA A 151 -0.06 -2.60 6.05
CA ALA A 151 -0.10 -1.91 4.77
C ALA A 151 -0.92 -2.68 3.72
N VAL A 152 -1.86 -1.99 3.09
CA VAL A 152 -2.77 -2.55 2.08
C VAL A 152 -2.78 -1.71 0.80
N ALA A 153 -3.05 -2.35 -0.33
CA ALA A 153 -3.45 -1.69 -1.56
C ALA A 153 -4.98 -1.62 -1.63
N ILE A 154 -5.53 -0.48 -2.01
CA ILE A 154 -6.95 -0.31 -2.32
C ILE A 154 -7.15 -0.18 -3.84
N SER A 155 -8.35 -0.52 -4.33
CA SER A 155 -8.66 -0.38 -5.76
C SER A 155 -8.49 1.06 -6.24
N THR A 156 -8.26 1.26 -7.53
CA THR A 156 -8.16 2.61 -8.11
C THR A 156 -9.49 3.36 -7.99
N LYS A 157 -10.62 2.66 -8.08
CA LYS A 157 -11.97 3.21 -7.90
C LYS A 157 -12.17 3.72 -6.46
N ASP A 158 -11.80 2.90 -5.47
CA ASP A 158 -11.89 3.30 -4.06
C ASP A 158 -10.91 4.44 -3.72
N ALA A 159 -9.73 4.46 -4.35
CA ALA A 159 -8.77 5.55 -4.19
C ALA A 159 -9.33 6.89 -4.68
N GLU A 160 -9.99 6.91 -5.86
CA GLU A 160 -10.67 8.12 -6.36
C GLU A 160 -11.81 8.55 -5.43
N TRP A 161 -12.64 7.59 -5.02
CA TRP A 161 -13.76 7.86 -4.13
C TRP A 161 -13.27 8.42 -2.79
N LEU A 162 -12.30 7.77 -2.14
CA LEU A 162 -11.76 8.20 -0.85
C LEU A 162 -11.13 9.59 -0.92
N SER A 163 -10.35 9.86 -1.97
CA SER A 163 -9.75 11.17 -2.21
C SER A 163 -10.84 12.25 -2.39
N GLY A 164 -11.94 11.91 -3.08
CA GLY A 164 -13.10 12.79 -3.22
C GLY A 164 -13.75 13.12 -1.89
N GLU A 165 -13.94 12.14 -1.03
CA GLU A 165 -14.53 12.34 0.30
C GLU A 165 -13.62 13.16 1.23
N LEU A 166 -12.30 12.88 1.22
CA LEU A 166 -11.33 13.66 2.01
C LEU A 166 -11.28 15.13 1.62
N ARG A 167 -11.44 15.45 0.32
CA ARG A 167 -11.52 16.85 -0.17
C ARG A 167 -12.74 17.61 0.32
N LYS A 168 -13.83 16.93 0.65
CA LYS A 168 -15.02 17.55 1.24
C LYS A 168 -14.79 17.99 2.71
N LYS A 169 -13.56 17.89 3.23
CA LYS A 169 -13.17 18.13 4.63
C LYS A 169 -14.00 17.31 5.63
N THR A 170 -14.51 16.18 5.19
CA THR A 170 -15.22 15.23 6.04
C THR A 170 -14.21 14.50 6.90
N GLN A 171 -14.36 14.54 8.21
CA GLN A 171 -13.51 13.75 9.12
C GLN A 171 -13.88 12.27 8.96
N LEU A 172 -13.04 11.53 8.26
CA LEU A 172 -13.23 10.11 7.98
C LEU A 172 -12.31 9.27 8.87
N SER A 173 -12.82 8.15 9.33
CA SER A 173 -11.99 7.11 9.93
C SER A 173 -12.08 5.82 9.14
N VAL A 174 -10.96 5.13 9.01
CA VAL A 174 -10.85 3.82 8.37
C VAL A 174 -10.59 2.76 9.43
N PHE A 175 -11.26 1.63 9.24
CA PHE A 175 -11.02 0.40 10.00
C PHE A 175 -10.53 -0.68 9.05
#